data_d7d6e588cccdce3ad9020837c5b362b2
#
_entry.id   d7d6e588cccdce3ad9020837c5b362b2
#
_cell.length_a   1.000
_cell.length_b   1.000
_cell.length_c   1.000
_cell.angle_alpha   90.00
_cell.angle_beta   90.00
_cell.angle_gamma   90.00
#
_symmetry.space_group_name_H-M   'P 1'
#
loop_
_entity.id
_entity.type
_entity.pdbx_description
1 polymer ?
#
loop_
_entity_poly.entity_id
_entity_poly.type
_entity_poly.pdbx_seq_one_letter_code
_entity_poly.pdbx_strand_id
1 'polypeptide(L)'
;GQPSTFQVQRGTFDKLLADQAELQGVEIRYQQEIIAGDFDSPQPVLSVRREDGSEYQLQAQFVLDASGYGRVLPRLLDLEAPSNFPVRQAVFTHIEDHIDPANFDREKILVSIHPEHRDVWFWSIPFSNGRCSQGVVANAERFKDKPEDLDVCLREFIDETPHLKDLLKDAVWDTPARTIGGYSANVKTLHGP
;
A
#
# COMPACT_ATOMS: atom_id res chain seq x y z
N GLY A 1 9.13 -17.17 24.55
CA GLY A 1 8.51 -17.41 23.23
C GLY A 1 9.00 -16.36 22.25
N GLN A 2 9.04 -16.67 20.97
CA GLN A 2 9.32 -15.67 19.95
C GLN A 2 8.13 -14.70 19.86
N PRO A 3 8.37 -13.40 19.68
CA PRO A 3 7.30 -12.44 19.49
C PRO A 3 6.53 -12.79 18.21
N SER A 4 5.21 -12.76 18.26
CA SER A 4 4.32 -12.97 17.12
C SER A 4 3.52 -11.72 16.85
N THR A 5 3.05 -11.55 15.61
CA THR A 5 2.17 -10.49 15.18
C THR A 5 1.10 -11.02 14.25
N PHE A 6 0.12 -10.19 13.92
CA PHE A 6 -0.97 -10.57 13.02
C PHE A 6 -0.73 -9.99 11.63
N GLN A 7 -1.01 -10.79 10.61
CA GLN A 7 -1.19 -10.34 9.25
C GLN A 7 -2.68 -10.18 8.99
N VAL A 8 -3.08 -9.01 8.53
CA VAL A 8 -4.49 -8.65 8.36
C VAL A 8 -4.78 -8.22 6.93
N GLN A 9 -5.95 -8.59 6.43
CA GLN A 9 -6.47 -8.03 5.19
C GLN A 9 -6.93 -6.60 5.44
N ARG A 10 -6.21 -5.63 4.86
CA ARG A 10 -6.37 -4.21 5.14
C ARG A 10 -7.80 -3.72 4.92
N GLY A 11 -8.47 -4.14 3.84
CA GLY A 11 -9.84 -3.70 3.58
C GLY A 11 -10.82 -4.01 4.73
N THR A 12 -10.76 -5.21 5.28
CA THR A 12 -11.61 -5.62 6.41
C THR A 12 -11.16 -4.99 7.72
N PHE A 13 -9.86 -4.95 7.95
CA PHE A 13 -9.30 -4.41 9.19
C PHE A 13 -9.50 -2.90 9.29
N ASP A 14 -9.24 -2.16 8.23
CA ASP A 14 -9.41 -0.71 8.20
C ASP A 14 -10.89 -0.33 8.40
N LYS A 15 -11.82 -1.11 7.78
CA LYS A 15 -13.25 -0.91 8.01
C LYS A 15 -13.63 -1.18 9.47
N LEU A 16 -13.13 -2.24 10.07
CA LEU A 16 -13.37 -2.55 11.48
C LEU A 16 -12.94 -1.39 12.39
N LEU A 17 -11.75 -0.82 12.13
CA LEU A 17 -11.26 0.32 12.91
C LEU A 17 -12.11 1.57 12.71
N ALA A 18 -12.57 1.85 11.50
CA ALA A 18 -13.46 2.96 11.22
C ALA A 18 -14.81 2.79 11.94
N ASP A 19 -15.42 1.61 11.83
CA ASP A 19 -16.68 1.30 12.51
C ASP A 19 -16.55 1.47 14.03
N GLN A 20 -15.44 1.04 14.64
CA GLN A 20 -15.18 1.20 16.06
C GLN A 20 -14.94 2.66 16.45
N ALA A 21 -14.33 3.46 15.61
CA ALA A 21 -14.18 4.90 15.84
C ALA A 21 -15.55 5.61 15.85
N GLU A 22 -16.42 5.28 14.88
CA GLU A 22 -17.79 5.82 14.84
C GLU A 22 -18.60 5.44 16.09
N LEU A 23 -18.49 4.17 16.55
CA LEU A 23 -19.14 3.72 17.80
C LEU A 23 -18.65 4.50 19.05
N GLN A 24 -17.46 5.05 19.01
CA GLN A 24 -16.90 5.90 20.06
C GLN A 24 -17.25 7.40 19.90
N GLY A 25 -18.06 7.75 18.90
CA GLY A 25 -18.54 9.09 18.66
C GLY A 25 -17.70 9.91 17.68
N VAL A 26 -16.77 9.29 16.95
CA VAL A 26 -16.04 9.97 15.88
C VAL A 26 -16.94 10.11 14.66
N GLU A 27 -17.08 11.31 14.13
CA GLU A 27 -17.77 11.55 12.86
C GLU A 27 -16.81 11.25 11.70
N ILE A 28 -17.11 10.23 10.90
CA ILE A 28 -16.37 9.91 9.68
C ILE A 28 -17.18 10.39 8.47
N ARG A 29 -16.58 11.24 7.65
CA ARG A 29 -17.18 11.79 6.43
C ARG A 29 -16.49 11.20 5.20
N TYR A 30 -17.15 10.26 4.57
CA TYR A 30 -16.66 9.62 3.33
C TYR A 30 -16.91 10.51 2.10
N GLN A 31 -16.18 10.22 1.00
CA GLN A 31 -16.33 10.87 -0.30
C GLN A 31 -16.20 12.40 -0.23
N GLN A 32 -15.27 12.86 0.62
CA GLN A 32 -14.98 14.27 0.78
C GLN A 32 -13.48 14.51 0.62
N GLU A 33 -13.16 15.56 -0.12
CA GLU A 33 -11.79 15.94 -0.46
C GLU A 33 -11.41 17.23 0.25
N ILE A 34 -10.27 17.24 0.91
CA ILE A 34 -9.66 18.48 1.41
C ILE A 34 -8.96 19.16 0.23
N ILE A 35 -9.43 20.34 -0.17
CA ILE A 35 -8.95 21.06 -1.35
C ILE A 35 -8.11 22.29 -1.03
N ALA A 36 -8.21 22.83 0.19
CA ALA A 36 -7.40 23.93 0.69
C ALA A 36 -7.32 23.90 2.21
N GLY A 37 -6.34 24.59 2.77
CA GLY A 37 -6.19 24.78 4.21
C GLY A 37 -5.55 26.14 4.52
N ASP A 38 -6.14 26.87 5.46
CA ASP A 38 -5.58 28.07 6.07
C ASP A 38 -5.10 27.69 7.48
N PHE A 39 -3.80 27.83 7.72
CA PHE A 39 -3.12 27.48 8.95
C PHE A 39 -2.50 28.72 9.65
N ASP A 40 -2.72 29.93 9.12
CA ASP A 40 -2.17 31.17 9.67
C ASP A 40 -2.94 31.64 10.92
N SER A 41 -4.15 31.14 11.10
CA SER A 41 -4.97 31.43 12.26
C SER A 41 -4.75 30.40 13.39
N PRO A 42 -5.03 30.75 14.68
CA PRO A 42 -4.92 29.81 15.79
C PRO A 42 -5.79 28.54 15.67
N GLN A 43 -6.81 28.60 14.84
CA GLN A 43 -7.67 27.49 14.51
C GLN A 43 -7.66 27.28 12.99
N PRO A 44 -7.02 26.20 12.52
CA PRO A 44 -6.99 25.88 11.11
C PRO A 44 -8.38 25.79 10.48
N VAL A 45 -8.50 26.30 9.25
CA VAL A 45 -9.72 26.22 8.45
C VAL A 45 -9.44 25.42 7.19
N LEU A 46 -10.15 24.32 7.00
CA LEU A 46 -10.05 23.46 5.83
C LEU A 46 -11.23 23.74 4.89
N SER A 47 -10.95 23.83 3.58
CA SER A 47 -11.99 23.82 2.58
C SER A 47 -12.19 22.36 2.10
N VAL A 48 -13.43 21.93 2.16
CA VAL A 48 -13.82 20.53 1.87
C VAL A 48 -14.79 20.51 0.70
N ARG A 49 -14.51 19.69 -0.31
CA ARG A 49 -15.40 19.41 -1.43
C ARG A 49 -16.09 18.07 -1.25
N ARG A 50 -17.42 18.05 -1.41
CA ARG A 50 -18.22 16.82 -1.43
C ARG A 50 -18.26 16.20 -2.82
N GLU A 51 -18.73 14.97 -2.90
CA GLU A 51 -18.89 14.24 -4.17
C GLU A 51 -19.81 14.96 -5.16
N ASP A 52 -20.83 15.67 -4.67
CA ASP A 52 -21.74 16.48 -5.50
C ASP A 52 -21.14 17.81 -6.01
N GLY A 53 -19.87 18.08 -5.68
CA GLY A 53 -19.15 19.28 -6.04
C GLY A 53 -19.40 20.48 -5.11
N SER A 54 -20.32 20.37 -4.14
CA SER A 54 -20.52 21.43 -3.15
C SER A 54 -19.33 21.55 -2.21
N GLU A 55 -19.06 22.77 -1.74
CA GLU A 55 -17.95 23.05 -0.84
C GLU A 55 -18.42 23.63 0.48
N TYR A 56 -17.66 23.37 1.54
CA TYR A 56 -17.87 23.98 2.84
C TYR A 56 -16.54 24.14 3.58
N GLN A 57 -16.56 24.95 4.63
CA GLN A 57 -15.39 25.11 5.49
C GLN A 57 -15.56 24.31 6.80
N LEU A 58 -14.46 23.73 7.24
CA LEU A 58 -14.33 23.02 8.50
C LEU A 58 -13.25 23.70 9.34
N GLN A 59 -13.61 24.21 10.50
CA GLN A 59 -12.66 24.74 11.46
C GLN A 59 -12.26 23.62 12.44
N ALA A 60 -10.96 23.50 12.72
CA ALA A 60 -10.42 22.50 13.62
C ALA A 60 -9.49 23.12 14.67
N GLN A 61 -9.31 22.45 15.79
CA GLN A 61 -8.29 22.82 16.79
C GLN A 61 -6.91 22.26 16.38
N PHE A 62 -6.91 21.13 15.71
CA PHE A 62 -5.70 20.44 15.24
C PHE A 62 -6.02 19.61 14.01
N VAL A 63 -5.06 19.48 13.10
CA VAL A 63 -5.20 18.68 11.88
C VAL A 63 -4.09 17.65 11.82
N LEU A 64 -4.48 16.38 11.64
CA LEU A 64 -3.58 15.26 11.38
C LEU A 64 -3.76 14.77 9.95
N ASP A 65 -2.71 14.82 9.15
CA ASP A 65 -2.71 14.25 7.81
C ASP A 65 -2.34 12.77 7.87
N ALA A 66 -3.31 11.90 7.64
CA ALA A 66 -3.15 10.46 7.49
C ALA A 66 -3.46 9.99 6.05
N SER A 67 -3.40 10.89 5.07
CA SER A 67 -3.76 10.63 3.67
C SER A 67 -2.82 9.66 2.93
N GLY A 68 -1.71 9.25 3.56
CA GLY A 68 -0.77 8.31 2.97
C GLY A 68 -0.24 8.79 1.61
N TYR A 69 -0.49 8.04 0.55
CA TYR A 69 -0.09 8.44 -0.82
C TYR A 69 -0.83 9.68 -1.33
N GLY A 70 -1.93 10.07 -0.72
CA GLY A 70 -2.64 11.30 -1.01
C GLY A 70 -1.78 12.52 -0.75
N ARG A 71 -0.95 12.50 0.31
CA ARG A 71 -0.04 13.58 0.71
C ARG A 71 -0.75 14.95 0.65
N VAL A 72 -1.94 15.02 1.26
CA VAL A 72 -2.85 16.15 1.09
C VAL A 72 -2.22 17.43 1.63
N LEU A 73 -1.86 17.48 2.91
CA LEU A 73 -1.24 18.68 3.48
C LEU A 73 0.13 19.00 2.88
N PRO A 74 1.03 18.03 2.66
CA PRO A 74 2.29 18.32 1.97
C PRO A 74 2.13 18.98 0.62
N ARG A 75 1.11 18.62 -0.16
CA ARG A 75 0.83 19.27 -1.45
C ARG A 75 0.21 20.66 -1.29
N LEU A 76 -0.78 20.79 -0.42
CA LEU A 76 -1.48 22.07 -0.20
C LEU A 76 -0.55 23.14 0.38
N LEU A 77 0.43 22.73 1.19
CA LEU A 77 1.37 23.64 1.88
C LEU A 77 2.74 23.71 1.22
N ASP A 78 2.91 23.16 0.01
CA ASP A 78 4.20 23.10 -0.71
C ASP A 78 5.35 22.53 0.14
N LEU A 79 5.06 21.50 0.91
CA LEU A 79 6.04 20.83 1.78
C LEU A 79 6.71 19.63 1.13
N GLU A 80 6.28 19.21 -0.07
CA GLU A 80 6.90 18.08 -0.75
C GLU A 80 8.35 18.38 -1.12
N ALA A 81 9.19 17.37 -0.99
CA ALA A 81 10.57 17.40 -1.44
C ALA A 81 10.85 16.09 -2.22
N PRO A 82 11.77 16.15 -3.20
CA PRO A 82 12.15 14.95 -3.95
C PRO A 82 12.65 13.84 -3.03
N SER A 83 12.22 12.61 -3.29
CA SER A 83 12.75 11.45 -2.61
C SER A 83 14.23 11.25 -2.98
N ASN A 84 15.06 10.89 -1.99
CA ASN A 84 16.43 10.46 -2.19
C ASN A 84 16.55 8.93 -2.36
N PHE A 85 15.43 8.20 -2.31
CA PHE A 85 15.37 6.78 -2.60
C PHE A 85 15.20 6.51 -4.10
N PRO A 86 15.71 5.37 -4.61
CA PRO A 86 15.41 4.93 -5.97
C PRO A 86 13.91 4.84 -6.22
N VAL A 87 13.48 5.20 -7.44
CA VAL A 87 12.08 5.03 -7.84
C VAL A 87 11.80 3.54 -7.94
N ARG A 88 10.94 3.04 -7.07
CA ARG A 88 10.52 1.64 -7.02
C ARG A 88 9.10 1.49 -7.51
N GLN A 89 8.87 0.32 -8.10
CA GLN A 89 7.55 -0.13 -8.52
C GLN A 89 7.28 -1.50 -7.91
N ALA A 90 6.03 -1.75 -7.59
CA ALA A 90 5.54 -3.06 -7.19
C ALA A 90 4.45 -3.52 -8.16
N VAL A 91 4.44 -4.82 -8.47
CA VAL A 91 3.34 -5.51 -9.13
C VAL A 91 2.90 -6.65 -8.22
N PHE A 92 1.60 -6.75 -7.94
CA PHE A 92 1.09 -7.67 -6.93
C PHE A 92 -0.36 -8.08 -7.18
N THR A 93 -0.71 -9.22 -6.61
CA THR A 93 -2.09 -9.74 -6.63
C THR A 93 -2.37 -10.60 -5.39
N HIS A 94 -3.59 -11.11 -5.30
CA HIS A 94 -3.97 -12.18 -4.38
C HIS A 94 -4.25 -13.46 -5.16
N ILE A 95 -3.75 -14.58 -4.64
CA ILE A 95 -3.86 -15.90 -5.26
C ILE A 95 -4.41 -16.91 -4.25
N GLU A 96 -4.94 -18.03 -4.72
CA GLU A 96 -5.03 -19.25 -3.90
C GLU A 96 -3.68 -19.95 -4.02
N ASP A 97 -2.92 -20.03 -2.93
CA ASP A 97 -1.51 -20.39 -3.03
C ASP A 97 -1.25 -21.90 -3.17
N HIS A 98 -2.14 -22.74 -2.65
CA HIS A 98 -2.02 -24.21 -2.66
C HIS A 98 -0.62 -24.72 -2.23
N ILE A 99 0.07 -23.96 -1.37
CA ILE A 99 1.40 -24.31 -0.91
C ILE A 99 1.33 -25.54 0.00
N ASP A 100 2.14 -26.55 -0.31
CA ASP A 100 2.32 -27.70 0.56
C ASP A 100 2.97 -27.26 1.88
N PRO A 101 2.33 -27.54 3.05
CA PRO A 101 2.89 -27.22 4.36
C PRO A 101 4.27 -27.81 4.63
N ALA A 102 4.65 -28.88 3.93
CA ALA A 102 6.00 -29.45 4.02
C ALA A 102 7.07 -28.54 3.41
N ASN A 103 6.70 -27.68 2.46
CA ASN A 103 7.61 -26.79 1.77
C ASN A 103 7.69 -25.39 2.38
N PHE A 104 6.62 -24.94 3.02
CA PHE A 104 6.57 -23.61 3.65
C PHE A 104 5.53 -23.56 4.77
N ASP A 105 5.93 -22.97 5.89
CA ASP A 105 5.06 -22.70 7.03
C ASP A 105 4.21 -21.43 6.76
N ARG A 106 2.93 -21.63 6.43
CA ARG A 106 2.00 -20.55 6.09
C ARG A 106 1.67 -19.60 7.25
N GLU A 107 2.16 -19.86 8.47
CA GLU A 107 2.09 -18.91 9.60
C GLU A 107 3.20 -17.87 9.56
N LYS A 108 4.01 -17.85 8.50
CA LYS A 108 5.12 -16.91 8.28
C LYS A 108 4.93 -16.14 7.00
N ILE A 109 5.55 -14.97 6.96
CA ILE A 109 5.77 -14.23 5.72
C ILE A 109 7.07 -14.77 5.09
N LEU A 110 7.03 -15.02 3.79
CA LEU A 110 8.23 -15.25 3.00
C LEU A 110 8.64 -13.98 2.27
N VAL A 111 9.88 -13.57 2.47
CA VAL A 111 10.54 -12.57 1.62
C VAL A 111 11.63 -13.27 0.83
N SER A 112 11.57 -13.17 -0.49
CA SER A 112 12.53 -13.76 -1.41
C SER A 112 13.26 -12.68 -2.18
N ILE A 113 14.51 -12.95 -2.54
CA ILE A 113 15.33 -12.07 -3.38
C ILE A 113 15.62 -12.80 -4.68
N HIS A 114 15.52 -12.08 -5.80
CA HIS A 114 15.86 -12.62 -7.12
C HIS A 114 17.31 -13.12 -7.14
N PRO A 115 17.59 -14.29 -7.72
CA PRO A 115 18.92 -14.90 -7.67
C PRO A 115 20.03 -14.04 -8.29
N GLU A 116 19.74 -13.31 -9.36
CA GLU A 116 20.70 -12.48 -10.09
C GLU A 116 20.57 -10.98 -9.78
N HIS A 117 19.40 -10.51 -9.35
CA HIS A 117 19.07 -9.09 -9.18
C HIS A 117 18.69 -8.77 -7.75
N ARG A 118 19.65 -8.35 -6.95
CA ARG A 118 19.43 -8.07 -5.52
C ARG A 118 18.50 -6.88 -5.22
N ASP A 119 18.22 -6.05 -6.20
CA ASP A 119 17.25 -4.96 -6.13
C ASP A 119 15.81 -5.42 -6.45
N VAL A 120 15.64 -6.68 -6.83
CA VAL A 120 14.33 -7.33 -7.06
C VAL A 120 14.04 -8.27 -5.89
N TRP A 121 12.93 -8.04 -5.22
CA TRP A 121 12.50 -8.87 -4.11
C TRP A 121 11.00 -9.12 -4.14
N PHE A 122 10.58 -10.20 -3.51
CA PHE A 122 9.21 -10.68 -3.50
C PHE A 122 8.70 -10.81 -2.09
N TRP A 123 7.40 -10.69 -1.94
CA TRP A 123 6.71 -11.13 -0.74
C TRP A 123 5.69 -12.20 -1.08
N SER A 124 5.53 -13.15 -0.15
CA SER A 124 4.42 -14.09 -0.09
C SER A 124 3.85 -14.01 1.32
N ILE A 125 2.64 -13.47 1.44
CA ILE A 125 1.98 -13.23 2.72
C ILE A 125 0.70 -14.06 2.76
N PRO A 126 0.74 -15.26 3.39
CA PRO A 126 -0.42 -16.11 3.49
C PRO A 126 -1.48 -15.52 4.41
N PHE A 127 -2.74 -15.76 4.09
CA PHE A 127 -3.89 -15.49 4.93
C PHE A 127 -4.49 -16.81 5.44
N SER A 128 -5.23 -16.76 6.55
CA SER A 128 -5.84 -17.93 7.18
C SER A 128 -6.91 -18.64 6.33
N ASN A 129 -7.39 -17.97 5.28
CA ASN A 129 -8.43 -18.48 4.36
C ASN A 129 -7.88 -19.22 3.13
N GLY A 130 -6.60 -19.58 3.10
CA GLY A 130 -5.97 -20.27 1.96
C GLY A 130 -5.49 -19.33 0.84
N ARG A 131 -5.75 -18.04 0.95
CA ARG A 131 -5.22 -17.04 0.01
C ARG A 131 -3.85 -16.52 0.45
N CYS A 132 -3.14 -15.95 -0.50
CA CYS A 132 -1.83 -15.32 -0.28
C CYS A 132 -1.76 -14.00 -1.05
N SER A 133 -1.23 -12.96 -0.42
CA SER A 133 -0.77 -11.80 -1.16
C SER A 133 0.61 -12.09 -1.73
N GLN A 134 0.73 -12.01 -3.05
CA GLN A 134 1.97 -12.26 -3.78
C GLN A 134 2.37 -11.01 -4.55
N GLY A 135 3.63 -10.59 -4.43
CA GLY A 135 4.10 -9.44 -5.19
C GLY A 135 5.59 -9.38 -5.37
N VAL A 136 6.01 -8.55 -6.32
CA VAL A 136 7.39 -8.22 -6.62
C VAL A 136 7.62 -6.71 -6.48
N VAL A 137 8.77 -6.35 -5.94
CA VAL A 137 9.26 -4.96 -5.89
C VAL A 137 10.62 -4.90 -6.58
N ALA A 138 10.78 -3.93 -7.45
CA ALA A 138 12.05 -3.66 -8.11
C ALA A 138 12.21 -2.17 -8.42
N ASN A 139 13.40 -1.76 -8.84
CA ASN A 139 13.58 -0.46 -9.46
C ASN A 139 12.71 -0.35 -10.72
N ALA A 140 12.08 0.80 -10.95
CA ALA A 140 11.15 1.00 -12.07
C ALA A 140 11.75 0.62 -13.44
N GLU A 141 13.06 0.78 -13.59
CA GLU A 141 13.78 0.38 -14.82
C GLU A 141 13.66 -1.10 -15.15
N ARG A 142 13.54 -1.98 -14.13
CA ARG A 142 13.41 -3.42 -14.32
C ARG A 142 12.09 -3.85 -14.99
N PHE A 143 11.08 -2.99 -14.91
CA PHE A 143 9.79 -3.25 -15.53
C PHE A 143 9.71 -2.83 -16.99
N LYS A 144 10.67 -2.04 -17.49
CA LYS A 144 10.68 -1.58 -18.90
C LYS A 144 10.81 -2.71 -19.92
N ASP A 145 11.54 -3.75 -19.54
CA ASP A 145 11.79 -4.92 -20.39
C ASP A 145 10.79 -6.06 -20.13
N LYS A 146 9.78 -5.82 -19.28
CA LYS A 146 8.74 -6.79 -18.93
C LYS A 146 7.46 -6.53 -19.72
N PRO A 147 6.60 -7.55 -19.87
CA PRO A 147 5.29 -7.39 -20.48
C PRO A 147 4.45 -6.30 -19.83
N GLU A 148 3.67 -5.57 -20.65
CA GLU A 148 2.71 -4.56 -20.16
C GLU A 148 1.56 -5.19 -19.36
N ASP A 149 1.18 -6.43 -19.68
CA ASP A 149 0.24 -7.22 -18.92
C ASP A 149 0.82 -7.54 -17.55
N LEU A 150 0.22 -7.00 -16.49
CA LEU A 150 0.73 -7.11 -15.12
C LEU A 150 0.72 -8.54 -14.58
N ASP A 151 -0.25 -9.37 -15.00
CA ASP A 151 -0.32 -10.78 -14.60
C ASP A 151 0.83 -11.56 -15.23
N VAL A 152 1.11 -11.32 -16.49
CA VAL A 152 2.25 -11.92 -17.19
C VAL A 152 3.57 -11.42 -16.62
N CYS A 153 3.69 -10.12 -16.40
CA CYS A 153 4.87 -9.48 -15.80
C CYS A 153 5.23 -10.11 -14.45
N LEU A 154 4.25 -10.24 -13.54
CA LEU A 154 4.48 -10.83 -12.22
C LEU A 154 4.93 -12.29 -12.31
N ARG A 155 4.29 -13.08 -13.18
CA ARG A 155 4.65 -14.49 -13.40
C ARG A 155 6.04 -14.65 -13.98
N GLU A 156 6.46 -13.81 -14.93
CA GLU A 156 7.83 -13.83 -15.44
C GLU A 156 8.86 -13.63 -14.34
N PHE A 157 8.69 -12.63 -13.47
CA PHE A 157 9.60 -12.44 -12.35
C PHE A 157 9.65 -13.65 -11.41
N ILE A 158 8.50 -14.31 -11.17
CA ILE A 158 8.43 -15.53 -10.37
C ILE A 158 9.13 -16.68 -11.06
N ASP A 159 8.94 -16.83 -12.38
CA ASP A 159 9.57 -17.88 -13.18
C ASP A 159 11.11 -17.77 -13.23
N GLU A 160 11.63 -16.56 -13.16
CA GLU A 160 13.08 -16.28 -13.04
C GLU A 160 13.64 -16.62 -11.66
N THR A 161 12.77 -16.98 -10.70
CA THR A 161 13.14 -17.27 -9.30
C THR A 161 12.77 -18.70 -8.94
N PRO A 162 13.68 -19.68 -9.14
CA PRO A 162 13.37 -21.13 -9.15
C PRO A 162 12.61 -21.63 -7.91
N HIS A 163 12.97 -21.17 -6.72
CA HIS A 163 12.27 -21.60 -5.50
C HIS A 163 10.83 -21.06 -5.40
N LEU A 164 10.55 -19.85 -5.90
CA LEU A 164 9.20 -19.31 -5.96
C LEU A 164 8.36 -19.98 -7.04
N LYS A 165 8.97 -20.25 -8.19
CA LYS A 165 8.34 -21.02 -9.28
C LYS A 165 7.87 -22.39 -8.79
N ASP A 166 8.72 -23.11 -8.07
CA ASP A 166 8.35 -24.41 -7.50
C ASP A 166 7.32 -24.30 -6.40
N LEU A 167 7.48 -23.33 -5.50
CA LEU A 167 6.58 -23.09 -4.38
C LEU A 167 5.14 -22.76 -4.85
N LEU A 168 4.99 -21.99 -5.93
CA LEU A 168 3.72 -21.47 -6.43
C LEU A 168 3.20 -22.21 -7.68
N LYS A 169 3.77 -23.38 -7.99
CA LYS A 169 3.43 -24.16 -9.21
C LYS A 169 1.96 -24.57 -9.30
N ASP A 170 1.34 -24.80 -8.15
CA ASP A 170 -0.07 -25.24 -8.05
C ASP A 170 -1.03 -24.08 -7.72
N ALA A 171 -0.52 -22.83 -7.68
CA ALA A 171 -1.31 -21.65 -7.32
C ALA A 171 -2.36 -21.31 -8.39
N VAL A 172 -3.54 -20.89 -7.92
CA VAL A 172 -4.61 -20.36 -8.79
C VAL A 172 -4.55 -18.83 -8.81
N TRP A 173 -4.36 -18.28 -10.00
CA TRP A 173 -4.23 -16.85 -10.27
C TRP A 173 -5.57 -16.28 -10.73
N ASP A 174 -6.46 -16.03 -9.81
CA ASP A 174 -7.86 -15.66 -10.04
C ASP A 174 -8.17 -14.18 -9.81
N THR A 175 -7.20 -13.41 -9.33
CA THR A 175 -7.34 -11.97 -9.09
C THR A 175 -6.38 -11.20 -9.98
N PRO A 176 -6.84 -10.22 -10.79
CA PRO A 176 -5.97 -9.43 -11.64
C PRO A 176 -4.87 -8.71 -10.86
N ALA A 177 -3.66 -8.71 -11.40
CA ALA A 177 -2.54 -8.00 -10.82
C ALA A 177 -2.73 -6.47 -10.88
N ARG A 178 -2.15 -5.79 -9.91
CA ARG A 178 -2.14 -4.34 -9.78
C ARG A 178 -0.72 -3.84 -9.65
N THR A 179 -0.52 -2.57 -9.95
CA THR A 179 0.78 -1.92 -9.79
C THR A 179 0.68 -0.67 -8.95
N ILE A 180 1.76 -0.38 -8.25
CA ILE A 180 1.98 0.89 -7.56
C ILE A 180 3.45 1.29 -7.74
N GLY A 181 3.70 2.55 -8.02
CA GLY A 181 5.05 3.09 -8.21
C GLY A 181 5.19 4.49 -7.68
N GLY A 182 6.43 4.93 -7.48
CA GLY A 182 6.72 6.29 -7.05
C GLY A 182 6.19 6.65 -5.66
N TYR A 183 6.06 5.67 -4.78
CA TYR A 183 5.46 5.84 -3.44
C TYR A 183 6.40 6.44 -2.40
N SER A 184 7.66 6.69 -2.74
CA SER A 184 8.61 7.36 -1.85
C SER A 184 8.58 8.87 -2.08
N ALA A 185 8.40 9.62 -1.01
CA ALA A 185 8.47 11.07 -1.00
C ALA A 185 9.14 11.55 0.29
N ASN A 186 9.74 12.71 0.24
CA ASN A 186 10.18 13.44 1.44
C ASN A 186 9.30 14.66 1.66
N VAL A 187 9.24 15.11 2.89
CA VAL A 187 8.60 16.37 3.26
C VAL A 187 9.61 17.29 3.95
N LYS A 188 9.47 18.59 3.74
CA LYS A 188 10.34 19.62 4.34
C LYS A 188 10.20 19.66 5.86
N THR A 189 9.03 19.38 6.38
CA THR A 189 8.69 19.30 7.81
C THR A 189 7.54 18.32 8.05
N LEU A 190 7.48 17.74 9.26
CA LEU A 190 6.39 16.86 9.70
C LEU A 190 5.35 17.59 10.56
N HIS A 191 5.55 18.86 10.83
CA HIS A 191 4.64 19.69 11.61
C HIS A 191 4.52 21.06 10.94
N GLY A 192 3.38 21.68 11.12
CA GLY A 192 3.07 23.03 10.71
C GLY A 192 3.02 24.01 11.88
N PRO A 193 2.63 25.25 11.60
CA PRO A 193 2.38 26.29 12.62
C PRO A 193 1.29 25.89 13.61
#